data_53499d9c44d2b9cb6857cce7bc7c2d52
#
_entry.id   53499d9c44d2b9cb6857cce7bc7c2d52
#
_cell.length_a   1.000
_cell.length_b   1.000
_cell.length_c   1.000
_cell.angle_alpha   90.00
_cell.angle_beta   90.00
_cell.angle_gamma   90.00
#
_symmetry.space_group_name_H-M   'P 1'
#
loop_
_entity.id
_entity.type
_entity.pdbx_description
1 polymer ?
#
loop_
_entity_poly.entity_id
_entity_poly.type
_entity_poly.pdbx_seq_one_letter_code
_entity_poly.pdbx_strand_id
1 'polypeptide(L)'
;MGYVGNALTVSNTADIFRERGQAVPLAELVRKTVRRAVLAYSLYNRRKKTHFILRFLAEQGVRDVLLVGATGDENGENPNLANSGVIEKCIAEHYPVRMGINIEPAITTYPFMIADARALPFADDYVDFALANAIIEHVGQECDQRRMVEEMTRVARTWIITTPNKWFPVESHTSTLFLHWIPAWRKDHEKDFTRLLSRREFRALLPRTAKLSGGLLSPTFTACYVR
;
A
#
# COMPACT_ATOMS: atom_id res chain seq x y z
N MET A 1 -39.44 -51.43 -18.40
CA MET A 1 -39.91 -50.82 -19.65
C MET A 1 -40.51 -49.47 -19.29
N GLY A 2 -40.01 -48.36 -19.85
CA GLY A 2 -40.57 -47.05 -19.66
C GLY A 2 -39.46 -45.96 -19.81
N TYR A 3 -39.05 -45.72 -21.04
CA TYR A 3 -38.21 -44.56 -21.40
C TYR A 3 -39.05 -43.28 -21.28
N VAL A 4 -38.58 -42.33 -20.46
CA VAL A 4 -39.09 -40.96 -20.50
C VAL A 4 -37.98 -40.07 -21.05
N GLY A 5 -38.20 -39.58 -22.27
CA GLY A 5 -37.27 -38.72 -22.99
C GLY A 5 -37.19 -37.31 -22.36
N ASN A 6 -35.96 -36.86 -22.08
CA ASN A 6 -35.67 -35.47 -21.77
C ASN A 6 -35.69 -34.65 -23.06
N ALA A 7 -36.68 -33.80 -23.22
CA ALA A 7 -36.71 -32.77 -24.23
C ALA A 7 -35.69 -31.69 -23.88
N LEU A 8 -34.60 -31.63 -24.64
CA LEU A 8 -33.68 -30.50 -24.67
C LEU A 8 -34.43 -29.29 -25.26
N THR A 9 -34.78 -28.33 -24.38
CA THR A 9 -35.25 -27.01 -24.80
C THR A 9 -34.09 -26.28 -25.47
N VAL A 10 -34.18 -26.15 -26.77
CA VAL A 10 -33.31 -25.30 -27.58
C VAL A 10 -33.58 -23.87 -27.16
N SER A 11 -32.68 -23.27 -26.36
CA SER A 11 -32.72 -21.86 -26.04
C SER A 11 -32.47 -21.06 -27.31
N ASN A 12 -33.40 -20.16 -27.57
CA ASN A 12 -33.54 -19.38 -28.78
C ASN A 12 -32.29 -18.53 -29.02
N THR A 13 -31.57 -18.76 -30.11
CA THR A 13 -30.40 -17.99 -30.55
C THR A 13 -30.66 -16.49 -30.70
N ALA A 14 -31.94 -16.08 -30.71
CA ALA A 14 -32.35 -14.68 -30.74
C ALA A 14 -32.06 -13.92 -29.46
N ASP A 15 -31.95 -14.59 -28.28
CA ASP A 15 -31.67 -13.95 -27.00
C ASP A 15 -30.19 -13.62 -26.83
N ILE A 16 -29.30 -14.37 -27.49
CA ILE A 16 -27.82 -14.14 -27.44
C ILE A 16 -27.43 -12.88 -28.22
N PHE A 17 -28.23 -12.48 -29.21
CA PHE A 17 -28.00 -11.28 -30.03
C PHE A 17 -28.57 -10.00 -29.42
N ARG A 18 -29.49 -10.11 -28.45
CA ARG A 18 -30.14 -8.96 -27.81
C ARG A 18 -29.28 -8.27 -26.74
N GLU A 19 -28.32 -8.97 -26.14
CA GLU A 19 -27.43 -8.40 -25.12
C GLU A 19 -26.24 -7.61 -25.68
N ARG A 20 -25.95 -7.68 -26.99
CA ARG A 20 -24.81 -6.97 -27.61
C ARG A 20 -25.11 -5.57 -28.13
N GLY A 21 -26.30 -5.05 -27.91
CA GLY A 21 -26.75 -3.78 -28.51
C GLY A 21 -27.00 -2.61 -27.56
N GLN A 22 -26.75 -2.77 -26.25
CA GLN A 22 -26.89 -1.63 -25.34
C GLN A 22 -25.61 -0.79 -25.39
N ALA A 23 -25.71 0.39 -25.97
CA ALA A 23 -24.60 1.37 -25.92
C ALA A 23 -24.26 1.67 -24.48
N VAL A 24 -23.01 1.37 -24.08
CA VAL A 24 -22.51 1.68 -22.74
C VAL A 24 -22.66 3.20 -22.54
N PRO A 25 -23.35 3.66 -21.47
CA PRO A 25 -23.51 5.09 -21.22
C PRO A 25 -22.15 5.80 -21.23
N LEU A 26 -22.09 6.96 -21.88
CA LEU A 26 -20.85 7.76 -21.98
C LEU A 26 -20.19 7.97 -20.60
N ALA A 27 -20.99 8.20 -19.56
CA ALA A 27 -20.53 8.34 -18.18
C ALA A 27 -19.80 7.08 -17.67
N GLU A 28 -20.24 5.90 -18.03
CA GLU A 28 -19.58 4.65 -17.65
C GLU A 28 -18.27 4.44 -18.41
N LEU A 29 -18.22 4.79 -19.68
CA LEU A 29 -17.00 4.73 -20.49
C LEU A 29 -15.95 5.71 -19.95
N VAL A 30 -16.35 6.93 -19.63
CA VAL A 30 -15.48 7.95 -19.01
C VAL A 30 -14.96 7.44 -17.66
N ARG A 31 -15.84 6.89 -16.81
CA ARG A 31 -15.42 6.32 -15.51
C ARG A 31 -14.41 5.19 -15.66
N LYS A 32 -14.64 4.26 -16.61
CA LYS A 32 -13.70 3.15 -16.90
C LYS A 32 -12.35 3.68 -17.41
N THR A 33 -12.36 4.69 -18.27
CA THR A 33 -11.15 5.29 -18.82
C THR A 33 -10.34 6.01 -17.73
N VAL A 34 -10.99 6.82 -16.90
CA VAL A 34 -10.35 7.49 -15.75
C VAL A 34 -9.77 6.47 -14.79
N ARG A 35 -10.53 5.41 -14.43
CA ARG A 35 -10.05 4.33 -13.56
C ARG A 35 -8.79 3.65 -14.13
N ARG A 36 -8.77 3.36 -15.45
CA ARG A 36 -7.59 2.78 -16.12
C ARG A 36 -6.38 3.71 -16.06
N ALA A 37 -6.57 5.01 -16.28
CA ALA A 37 -5.51 5.99 -16.20
C ALA A 37 -4.94 6.11 -14.78
N VAL A 38 -5.81 6.14 -13.76
CA VAL A 38 -5.41 6.17 -12.34
C VAL A 38 -4.63 4.90 -11.97
N LEU A 39 -5.08 3.72 -12.41
CA LEU A 39 -4.37 2.46 -12.16
C LEU A 39 -3.00 2.43 -12.85
N ALA A 40 -2.91 2.85 -14.11
CA ALA A 40 -1.63 2.93 -14.84
C ALA A 40 -0.64 3.88 -14.16
N TYR A 41 -1.13 5.06 -13.72
CA TYR A 41 -0.34 6.02 -12.97
C TYR A 41 0.13 5.46 -11.61
N SER A 42 -0.75 4.76 -10.88
CA SER A 42 -0.42 4.09 -9.63
C SER A 42 0.68 3.05 -9.83
N LEU A 43 0.56 2.18 -10.83
CA LEU A 43 1.57 1.17 -11.17
C LEU A 43 2.92 1.80 -11.55
N TYR A 44 2.90 2.86 -12.35
CA TYR A 44 4.11 3.60 -12.70
C TYR A 44 4.83 4.14 -11.45
N ASN A 45 4.08 4.80 -10.54
CA ASN A 45 4.65 5.33 -9.31
C ASN A 45 5.19 4.23 -8.38
N ARG A 46 4.50 3.07 -8.29
CA ARG A 46 4.98 1.92 -7.51
C ARG A 46 6.29 1.38 -8.06
N ARG A 47 6.40 1.17 -9.38
CA ARG A 47 7.65 0.73 -10.02
C ARG A 47 8.79 1.72 -9.77
N LYS A 48 8.53 3.02 -9.94
CA LYS A 48 9.52 4.06 -9.65
C LYS A 48 9.97 4.04 -8.19
N LYS A 49 9.03 3.86 -7.25
CA LYS A 49 9.31 3.72 -5.83
C LYS A 49 10.14 2.47 -5.54
N THR A 50 9.78 1.32 -6.13
CA THR A 50 10.54 0.06 -5.99
C THR A 50 11.99 0.24 -6.44
N HIS A 51 12.22 0.79 -7.62
CA HIS A 51 13.57 1.07 -8.11
C HIS A 51 14.36 2.01 -7.18
N PHE A 52 13.71 3.05 -6.66
CA PHE A 52 14.33 3.94 -5.70
C PHE A 52 14.73 3.21 -4.41
N ILE A 53 13.86 2.36 -3.87
CA ILE A 53 14.14 1.61 -2.64
C ILE A 53 15.27 0.61 -2.87
N LEU A 54 15.23 -0.20 -3.93
CA LEU A 54 16.28 -1.17 -4.23
C LEU A 54 17.65 -0.50 -4.45
N ARG A 55 17.68 0.62 -5.14
CA ARG A 55 18.89 1.43 -5.30
C ARG A 55 19.41 1.94 -3.95
N PHE A 56 18.53 2.47 -3.10
CA PHE A 56 18.89 2.92 -1.75
C PHE A 56 19.46 1.78 -0.93
N LEU A 57 18.86 0.59 -0.94
CA LEU A 57 19.36 -0.60 -0.24
C LEU A 57 20.77 -0.98 -0.71
N ALA A 58 21.01 -0.99 -2.01
CA ALA A 58 22.30 -1.29 -2.60
C ALA A 58 23.37 -0.24 -2.22
N GLU A 59 23.04 1.07 -2.30
CA GLU A 59 23.92 2.18 -1.92
C GLU A 59 24.30 2.15 -0.44
N GLN A 60 23.40 1.67 0.45
CA GLN A 60 23.66 1.56 1.89
C GLN A 60 24.30 0.22 2.30
N GLY A 61 24.52 -0.71 1.37
CA GLY A 61 25.09 -2.02 1.67
C GLY A 61 24.25 -2.85 2.63
N VAL A 62 22.93 -2.77 2.49
CA VAL A 62 21.97 -3.48 3.34
C VAL A 62 22.11 -4.99 3.16
N ARG A 63 22.08 -5.76 4.26
CA ARG A 63 22.18 -7.22 4.27
C ARG A 63 20.90 -7.90 4.72
N ASP A 64 20.11 -7.26 5.56
CA ASP A 64 18.86 -7.79 6.07
C ASP A 64 17.79 -6.70 6.25
N VAL A 65 16.52 -7.12 6.23
CA VAL A 65 15.37 -6.22 6.15
C VAL A 65 14.32 -6.59 7.20
N LEU A 66 13.72 -5.56 7.82
CA LEU A 66 12.46 -5.63 8.57
C LEU A 66 11.34 -5.00 7.73
N LEU A 67 10.25 -5.73 7.49
CA LEU A 67 9.06 -5.22 6.84
C LEU A 67 7.98 -4.90 7.87
N VAL A 68 7.63 -3.61 8.01
CA VAL A 68 6.61 -3.12 8.94
C VAL A 68 5.30 -2.93 8.20
N GLY A 69 4.24 -3.61 8.65
CA GLY A 69 2.94 -3.66 7.99
C GLY A 69 2.88 -4.69 6.86
N ALA A 70 3.63 -5.78 6.98
CA ALA A 70 3.60 -6.88 6.02
C ALA A 70 2.20 -7.53 5.99
N THR A 71 1.62 -7.70 4.81
CA THR A 71 0.24 -8.19 4.62
C THR A 71 0.18 -9.60 4.04
N GLY A 72 1.29 -10.16 3.54
CA GLY A 72 1.32 -11.45 2.87
C GLY A 72 0.77 -11.43 1.43
N ASP A 73 0.37 -10.27 0.93
CA ASP A 73 -0.20 -10.13 -0.42
C ASP A 73 0.83 -10.29 -1.54
N GLU A 74 2.07 -10.58 -1.20
CA GLU A 74 3.15 -10.85 -2.16
C GLU A 74 2.83 -12.04 -3.08
N ASN A 75 1.95 -12.94 -2.64
CA ASN A 75 1.56 -14.11 -3.43
C ASN A 75 0.52 -13.80 -4.51
N GLY A 76 -0.10 -12.62 -4.50
CA GLY A 76 -1.01 -12.17 -5.55
C GLY A 76 -2.34 -12.93 -5.65
N GLU A 77 -2.73 -13.66 -4.61
CA GLU A 77 -3.95 -14.48 -4.62
C GLU A 77 -5.24 -13.65 -4.54
N ASN A 78 -5.17 -12.42 -4.06
CA ASN A 78 -6.33 -11.54 -3.99
C ASN A 78 -6.37 -10.55 -5.18
N PRO A 79 -7.30 -10.72 -6.14
CA PRO A 79 -7.38 -9.84 -7.31
C PRO A 79 -7.74 -8.39 -6.96
N ASN A 80 -8.33 -8.14 -5.79
CA ASN A 80 -8.65 -6.79 -5.32
C ASN A 80 -7.41 -6.09 -4.74
N LEU A 81 -6.41 -6.86 -4.31
CA LEU A 81 -5.14 -6.42 -3.74
C LEU A 81 -3.95 -6.66 -4.69
N ALA A 82 -4.20 -7.03 -5.95
CA ALA A 82 -3.18 -7.41 -6.94
C ALA A 82 -2.03 -6.39 -7.13
N ASN A 83 -2.14 -5.22 -6.52
CA ASN A 83 -1.12 -4.17 -6.52
C ASN A 83 -0.58 -3.83 -5.11
N SER A 84 -1.09 -4.45 -4.03
CA SER A 84 -0.48 -4.37 -2.71
C SER A 84 0.69 -5.34 -2.62
N GLY A 85 1.62 -5.10 -1.73
CA GLY A 85 2.76 -6.00 -1.52
C GLY A 85 3.82 -6.05 -2.65
N VAL A 86 3.64 -5.34 -3.77
CA VAL A 86 4.59 -5.39 -4.91
C VAL A 86 6.00 -4.93 -4.51
N ILE A 87 6.10 -3.93 -3.65
CA ILE A 87 7.39 -3.40 -3.17
C ILE A 87 8.02 -4.40 -2.22
N GLU A 88 7.26 -4.90 -1.26
CA GLU A 88 7.65 -5.87 -0.26
C GLU A 88 8.09 -7.19 -0.90
N LYS A 89 7.33 -7.68 -1.90
CA LYS A 89 7.70 -8.83 -2.72
C LYS A 89 9.04 -8.63 -3.39
N CYS A 90 9.21 -7.52 -4.09
CA CYS A 90 10.44 -7.23 -4.82
C CYS A 90 11.65 -7.12 -3.87
N ILE A 91 11.45 -6.60 -2.65
CA ILE A 91 12.49 -6.59 -1.63
C ILE A 91 12.81 -8.02 -1.17
N ALA A 92 11.80 -8.82 -0.87
CA ALA A 92 11.98 -10.20 -0.41
C ALA A 92 12.66 -11.12 -1.46
N GLU A 93 12.50 -10.80 -2.75
CA GLU A 93 13.19 -11.50 -3.84
C GLU A 93 14.70 -11.17 -3.92
N HIS A 94 15.13 -10.02 -3.42
CA HIS A 94 16.51 -9.53 -3.55
C HIS A 94 17.29 -9.47 -2.25
N TYR A 95 16.61 -9.40 -1.11
CA TYR A 95 17.21 -9.23 0.21
C TYR A 95 16.60 -10.20 1.22
N PRO A 96 17.40 -10.76 2.13
CA PRO A 96 16.88 -11.56 3.25
C PRO A 96 15.94 -10.73 4.12
N VAL A 97 14.66 -11.08 4.18
CA VAL A 97 13.71 -10.52 5.13
C VAL A 97 13.88 -11.25 6.45
N ARG A 98 14.47 -10.58 7.42
CA ARG A 98 14.71 -11.13 8.76
C ARG A 98 13.40 -11.30 9.54
N MET A 99 12.47 -10.36 9.36
CA MET A 99 11.15 -10.41 9.96
C MET A 99 10.17 -9.50 9.20
N GLY A 100 8.93 -9.97 9.02
CA GLY A 100 7.77 -9.15 8.71
C GLY A 100 6.91 -8.99 9.95
N ILE A 101 6.32 -7.82 10.15
CA ILE A 101 5.39 -7.59 11.26
C ILE A 101 4.10 -6.91 10.79
N ASN A 102 3.01 -7.23 11.45
CA ASN A 102 1.73 -6.51 11.36
C ASN A 102 0.95 -6.69 12.66
N ILE A 103 -0.04 -5.85 12.91
CA ILE A 103 -1.01 -6.04 14.02
C ILE A 103 -2.01 -7.15 13.72
N GLU A 104 -2.21 -7.47 12.45
CA GLU A 104 -3.07 -8.56 11.98
C GLU A 104 -2.23 -9.75 11.48
N PRO A 105 -2.73 -10.99 11.58
CA PRO A 105 -2.02 -12.16 11.06
C PRO A 105 -1.91 -12.10 9.53
N ALA A 106 -0.78 -12.54 9.02
CA ALA A 106 -0.52 -12.65 7.58
C ALA A 106 0.19 -13.96 7.25
N ILE A 107 0.00 -14.47 6.04
CA ILE A 107 0.73 -15.63 5.50
C ILE A 107 1.82 -15.08 4.58
N THR A 108 3.07 -15.24 5.00
CA THR A 108 4.24 -14.71 4.27
C THR A 108 5.20 -15.83 3.90
N THR A 109 6.09 -15.57 2.94
CA THR A 109 7.18 -16.48 2.55
C THR A 109 8.44 -16.30 3.40
N TYR A 110 8.43 -15.37 4.34
CA TYR A 110 9.51 -15.03 5.27
C TYR A 110 9.00 -15.10 6.72
N PRO A 111 9.89 -15.09 7.73
CA PRO A 111 9.49 -15.04 9.13
C PRO A 111 8.55 -13.88 9.43
N PHE A 112 7.45 -14.15 10.11
CA PHE A 112 6.42 -13.18 10.43
C PHE A 112 6.03 -13.22 11.90
N MET A 113 5.71 -12.05 12.46
CA MET A 113 5.26 -11.90 13.84
C MET A 113 4.13 -10.87 13.93
N ILE A 114 3.13 -11.14 14.76
CA ILE A 114 2.13 -10.14 15.14
C ILE A 114 2.79 -9.20 16.14
N ALA A 115 2.94 -7.94 15.76
CA ALA A 115 3.55 -6.91 16.60
C ALA A 115 3.05 -5.51 16.23
N ASP A 116 3.09 -4.61 17.21
CA ASP A 116 2.73 -3.21 17.05
C ASP A 116 3.98 -2.38 16.70
N ALA A 117 3.91 -1.62 15.61
CA ALA A 117 5.00 -0.75 15.16
C ALA A 117 5.36 0.37 16.16
N ARG A 118 4.49 0.64 17.16
CA ARG A 118 4.71 1.60 18.24
C ARG A 118 5.54 1.05 19.38
N ALA A 119 5.78 -0.25 19.41
CA ALA A 119 6.56 -0.95 20.44
C ALA A 119 7.15 -2.24 19.84
N LEU A 120 8.22 -2.09 19.06
CA LEU A 120 8.82 -3.20 18.33
C LEU A 120 9.57 -4.15 19.30
N PRO A 121 9.27 -5.46 19.29
CA PRO A 121 9.87 -6.42 20.22
C PRO A 121 11.29 -6.83 19.80
N PHE A 122 12.10 -5.89 19.33
CA PHE A 122 13.46 -6.12 18.85
C PHE A 122 14.45 -5.25 19.60
N ALA A 123 15.69 -5.71 19.70
CA ALA A 123 16.78 -4.93 20.24
C ALA A 123 17.12 -3.73 19.34
N ASP A 124 17.89 -2.78 19.88
CA ASP A 124 18.48 -1.69 19.10
C ASP A 124 19.35 -2.28 17.99
N ASP A 125 19.35 -1.63 16.82
CA ASP A 125 20.14 -2.06 15.64
C ASP A 125 19.86 -3.53 15.21
N TYR A 126 18.63 -3.99 15.39
CA TYR A 126 18.21 -5.35 15.05
C TYR A 126 18.42 -5.70 13.58
N VAL A 127 18.20 -4.73 12.65
CA VAL A 127 18.36 -4.89 11.19
C VAL A 127 19.16 -3.76 10.57
N ASP A 128 19.74 -4.00 9.41
CA ASP A 128 20.37 -2.95 8.62
C ASP A 128 19.33 -1.98 8.04
N PHE A 129 18.13 -2.48 7.65
CA PHE A 129 17.09 -1.67 7.03
C PHE A 129 15.67 -2.04 7.49
N ALA A 130 14.81 -1.04 7.69
CA ALA A 130 13.39 -1.22 7.90
C ALA A 130 12.56 -0.44 6.86
N LEU A 131 11.49 -1.08 6.37
CA LEU A 131 10.53 -0.45 5.48
C LEU A 131 9.15 -0.38 6.14
N ALA A 132 8.53 0.81 6.11
CA ALA A 132 7.10 0.99 6.37
C ALA A 132 6.47 1.71 5.16
N ASN A 133 5.79 0.96 4.33
CA ASN A 133 5.24 1.46 3.08
C ASN A 133 3.74 1.70 3.18
N ALA A 134 3.33 2.96 3.33
CA ALA A 134 1.94 3.38 3.52
C ALA A 134 1.29 2.70 4.76
N ILE A 135 1.97 2.81 5.88
CA ILE A 135 1.54 2.23 7.17
C ILE A 135 1.29 3.32 8.21
N ILE A 136 2.12 4.36 8.25
CA ILE A 136 2.09 5.38 9.30
C ILE A 136 0.74 6.09 9.41
N GLU A 137 -0.01 6.24 8.31
CA GLU A 137 -1.35 6.82 8.29
C GLU A 137 -2.41 5.98 9.01
N HIS A 138 -2.14 4.68 9.23
CA HIS A 138 -2.99 3.75 9.97
C HIS A 138 -2.60 3.65 11.44
N VAL A 139 -1.46 4.22 11.84
CA VAL A 139 -0.93 4.15 13.20
C VAL A 139 -1.44 5.32 14.02
N GLY A 140 -2.63 5.17 14.59
CA GLY A 140 -3.21 6.06 15.58
C GLY A 140 -3.11 7.56 15.30
N GLN A 141 -2.87 8.34 16.33
CA GLN A 141 -2.72 9.79 16.26
C GLN A 141 -1.24 10.19 16.21
N GLU A 142 -0.96 11.48 16.28
CA GLU A 142 0.40 12.03 16.15
C GLU A 142 1.41 11.41 17.13
N CYS A 143 1.01 11.20 18.38
CA CYS A 143 1.87 10.57 19.38
C CYS A 143 2.23 9.12 19.03
N ASP A 144 1.27 8.37 18.47
CA ASP A 144 1.49 6.99 18.04
C ASP A 144 2.38 6.91 16.80
N GLN A 145 2.14 7.80 15.83
CA GLN A 145 2.96 7.92 14.63
C GLN A 145 4.41 8.31 14.97
N ARG A 146 4.60 9.18 15.97
CA ARG A 146 5.94 9.55 16.48
C ARG A 146 6.64 8.37 17.10
N ARG A 147 5.95 7.60 17.97
CA ARG A 147 6.49 6.37 18.57
C ARG A 147 6.93 5.37 17.51
N MET A 148 6.13 5.16 16.47
CA MET A 148 6.51 4.29 15.36
C MET A 148 7.81 4.76 14.69
N VAL A 149 7.98 6.05 14.42
CA VAL A 149 9.23 6.59 13.83
C VAL A 149 10.40 6.42 14.76
N GLU A 150 10.22 6.63 16.07
CA GLU A 150 11.23 6.41 17.11
C GLU A 150 11.66 4.94 17.18
N GLU A 151 10.71 4.01 17.19
CA GLU A 151 10.97 2.58 17.19
C GLU A 151 11.70 2.12 15.92
N MET A 152 11.27 2.57 14.74
CA MET A 152 11.99 2.27 13.49
C MET A 152 13.42 2.82 13.52
N THR A 153 13.63 4.00 14.13
CA THR A 153 14.96 4.60 14.27
C THR A 153 15.83 3.86 15.29
N ARG A 154 15.23 3.25 16.29
CA ARG A 154 15.90 2.42 17.29
C ARG A 154 16.34 1.07 16.73
N VAL A 155 15.43 0.36 16.05
CA VAL A 155 15.66 -1.03 15.62
C VAL A 155 16.41 -1.16 14.31
N ALA A 156 16.50 -0.10 13.49
CA ALA A 156 17.14 -0.16 12.19
C ALA A 156 18.22 0.91 12.02
N ARG A 157 19.33 0.55 11.37
CA ARG A 157 20.41 1.49 11.03
C ARG A 157 19.98 2.48 9.95
N THR A 158 19.18 1.99 9.01
CA THR A 158 18.57 2.80 7.96
C THR A 158 17.08 2.45 7.81
N TRP A 159 16.27 3.39 7.38
CA TRP A 159 14.87 3.08 7.10
C TRP A 159 14.27 3.97 6.02
N ILE A 160 13.20 3.46 5.40
CA ILE A 160 12.31 4.22 4.55
C ILE A 160 10.88 4.12 5.10
N ILE A 161 10.24 5.29 5.29
CA ILE A 161 8.80 5.40 5.59
C ILE A 161 8.14 6.14 4.45
N THR A 162 7.06 5.59 3.93
CA THR A 162 6.22 6.28 2.92
C THR A 162 4.82 6.50 3.45
N THR A 163 4.16 7.56 2.99
CA THR A 163 2.75 7.84 3.33
C THR A 163 2.05 8.55 2.18
N PRO A 164 0.76 8.34 1.94
CA PRO A 164 -0.02 9.12 1.00
C PRO A 164 0.00 10.60 1.34
N ASN A 165 0.00 11.44 0.30
CA ASN A 165 -0.11 12.88 0.48
C ASN A 165 -1.57 13.27 0.72
N LYS A 166 -1.88 13.77 1.91
CA LYS A 166 -3.21 14.25 2.34
C LYS A 166 -3.87 15.19 1.33
N TRP A 167 -3.08 15.98 0.60
CA TRP A 167 -3.57 16.99 -0.35
C TRP A 167 -3.51 16.55 -1.81
N PHE A 168 -3.12 15.31 -2.08
CA PHE A 168 -3.15 14.79 -3.44
C PHE A 168 -4.61 14.60 -3.89
N PRO A 169 -4.98 14.99 -5.13
CA PRO A 169 -6.38 14.96 -5.57
C PRO A 169 -7.09 13.61 -5.47
N VAL A 170 -6.35 12.52 -5.65
CA VAL A 170 -6.88 11.14 -5.57
C VAL A 170 -6.47 10.52 -4.25
N GLU A 171 -7.45 10.10 -3.45
CA GLU A 171 -7.21 9.34 -2.25
C GLU A 171 -6.83 7.88 -2.62
N SER A 172 -5.73 7.38 -2.04
CA SER A 172 -5.10 6.13 -2.48
C SER A 172 -5.85 4.86 -2.08
N HIS A 173 -6.58 4.87 -0.97
CA HIS A 173 -7.31 3.71 -0.46
C HIS A 173 -8.68 3.55 -1.13
N THR A 174 -9.40 4.64 -1.29
CA THR A 174 -10.76 4.64 -1.85
C THR A 174 -10.83 4.99 -3.33
N SER A 175 -9.71 5.46 -3.92
CA SER A 175 -9.64 5.98 -5.30
C SER A 175 -10.63 7.11 -5.58
N THR A 176 -11.03 7.87 -4.56
CA THR A 176 -11.95 9.00 -4.68
C THR A 176 -11.22 10.30 -4.98
N LEU A 177 -11.88 11.17 -5.77
CA LEU A 177 -11.36 12.50 -6.12
C LEU A 177 -11.86 13.52 -5.11
N PHE A 178 -10.95 14.23 -4.44
CA PHE A 178 -11.18 15.38 -3.55
C PHE A 178 -12.06 15.13 -2.32
N LEU A 179 -12.79 14.02 -2.22
CA LEU A 179 -13.72 13.75 -1.12
C LEU A 179 -13.01 13.69 0.23
N HIS A 180 -11.79 13.14 0.27
CA HIS A 180 -10.98 13.07 1.50
C HIS A 180 -10.51 14.45 2.02
N TRP A 181 -10.74 15.53 1.27
CA TRP A 181 -10.52 16.90 1.77
C TRP A 181 -11.65 17.37 2.70
N ILE A 182 -12.84 16.73 2.61
CA ILE A 182 -14.00 17.04 3.42
C ILE A 182 -13.88 16.34 4.79
N PRO A 183 -13.88 17.09 5.93
CA PRO A 183 -13.72 16.49 7.25
C PRO A 183 -14.79 15.45 7.60
N ALA A 184 -16.04 15.66 7.24
CA ALA A 184 -17.14 14.72 7.48
C ALA A 184 -16.88 13.39 6.75
N TRP A 185 -16.48 13.45 5.48
CA TRP A 185 -16.16 12.27 4.70
C TRP A 185 -15.01 11.46 5.33
N ARG A 186 -13.95 12.12 5.82
CA ARG A 186 -12.85 11.43 6.52
C ARG A 186 -13.30 10.70 7.78
N LYS A 187 -14.22 11.31 8.52
CA LYS A 187 -14.78 10.68 9.73
C LYS A 187 -15.53 9.39 9.41
N ASP A 188 -16.28 9.37 8.31
CA ASP A 188 -16.99 8.17 7.86
C ASP A 188 -16.06 7.06 7.33
N HIS A 189 -14.80 7.41 7.00
CA HIS A 189 -13.78 6.51 6.45
C HIS A 189 -12.58 6.29 7.39
N GLU A 190 -12.77 6.49 8.69
CA GLU A 190 -11.71 6.27 9.71
C GLU A 190 -11.18 4.82 9.74
N LYS A 191 -11.94 3.86 9.19
CA LYS A 191 -11.51 2.48 9.04
C LYS A 191 -10.44 2.30 7.96
N ASP A 192 -10.43 3.17 6.95
CA ASP A 192 -9.50 3.09 5.82
C ASP A 192 -8.14 3.74 6.16
N PHE A 193 -8.16 4.74 7.05
CA PHE A 193 -6.96 5.41 7.57
C PHE A 193 -7.30 6.20 8.85
N THR A 194 -6.38 6.24 9.80
CA THR A 194 -6.62 6.97 11.06
C THR A 194 -6.23 8.45 10.93
N ARG A 195 -5.08 8.75 10.32
CA ARG A 195 -4.59 10.13 10.18
C ARG A 195 -3.71 10.30 8.93
N LEU A 196 -4.28 10.89 7.88
CA LEU A 196 -3.51 11.31 6.70
C LEU A 196 -2.58 12.47 7.02
N LEU A 197 -1.41 12.50 6.41
CA LEU A 197 -0.36 13.46 6.68
C LEU A 197 -0.16 14.43 5.51
N SER A 198 -0.10 15.73 5.84
CA SER A 198 0.51 16.72 4.97
C SER A 198 2.05 16.62 5.06
N ARG A 199 2.75 17.22 4.10
CA ARG A 199 4.23 17.24 4.11
C ARG A 199 4.80 17.86 5.38
N ARG A 200 4.15 18.90 5.93
CA ARG A 200 4.56 19.57 7.16
C ARG A 200 4.37 18.68 8.38
N GLU A 201 3.20 18.04 8.50
CA GLU A 201 2.91 17.09 9.59
C GLU A 201 3.86 15.91 9.56
N PHE A 202 4.09 15.32 8.38
CA PHE A 202 5.04 14.22 8.25
C PHE A 202 6.46 14.63 8.62
N ARG A 203 6.94 15.81 8.14
CA ARG A 203 8.26 16.34 8.49
C ARG A 203 8.43 16.52 10.01
N ALA A 204 7.40 16.91 10.74
CA ALA A 204 7.44 17.11 12.19
C ALA A 204 7.58 15.81 12.99
N LEU A 205 7.26 14.65 12.40
CA LEU A 205 7.44 13.34 13.02
C LEU A 205 8.86 12.79 12.84
N LEU A 206 9.60 13.29 11.85
CA LEU A 206 10.87 12.70 11.42
C LEU A 206 12.08 13.29 12.18
N PRO A 207 13.15 12.50 12.40
CA PRO A 207 14.43 13.02 12.82
C PRO A 207 14.93 14.15 11.90
N ARG A 208 15.70 15.08 12.44
CA ARG A 208 16.22 16.21 11.65
C ARG A 208 17.10 15.76 10.49
N THR A 209 17.84 14.68 10.66
CA THR A 209 18.74 14.09 9.65
C THR A 209 18.01 13.33 8.55
N ALA A 210 16.73 12.94 8.75
CA ALA A 210 15.97 12.25 7.73
C ALA A 210 15.71 13.14 6.51
N LYS A 211 15.90 12.59 5.32
CA LYS A 211 15.61 13.26 4.04
C LYS A 211 14.15 12.99 3.66
N LEU A 212 13.40 14.04 3.35
CA LEU A 212 12.00 13.95 2.95
C LEU A 212 11.84 14.35 1.48
N SER A 213 11.37 13.43 0.67
CA SER A 213 11.06 13.60 -0.75
C SER A 213 9.56 13.66 -1.00
N GLY A 214 9.18 14.24 -2.14
CA GLY A 214 7.80 14.47 -2.56
C GLY A 214 7.38 15.94 -2.38
N GLY A 215 6.77 16.51 -3.42
CA GLY A 215 6.19 17.85 -3.45
C GLY A 215 4.67 17.84 -3.32
N LEU A 216 4.03 19.00 -3.51
CA LEU A 216 2.57 19.15 -3.44
C LEU A 216 1.81 18.24 -4.41
N LEU A 217 2.37 18.03 -5.61
CA LEU A 217 1.77 17.20 -6.66
C LEU A 217 2.24 15.72 -6.61
N SER A 218 3.00 15.34 -5.59
CA SER A 218 3.38 13.93 -5.42
C SER A 218 2.27 13.16 -4.72
N PRO A 219 1.87 11.98 -5.22
CA PRO A 219 0.82 11.17 -4.60
C PRO A 219 1.23 10.62 -3.23
N THR A 220 2.54 10.44 -3.01
CA THR A 220 3.12 9.97 -1.76
C THR A 220 4.33 10.78 -1.35
N PHE A 221 4.56 10.88 -0.06
CA PHE A 221 5.82 11.33 0.51
C PHE A 221 6.69 10.12 0.85
N THR A 222 8.00 10.30 0.73
CA THR A 222 8.99 9.28 1.09
C THR A 222 10.04 9.91 1.99
N ALA A 223 10.19 9.37 3.18
CA ALA A 223 11.24 9.74 4.11
C ALA A 223 12.30 8.64 4.18
N CYS A 224 13.57 9.02 4.13
CA CYS A 224 14.71 8.12 4.26
C CYS A 224 15.59 8.60 5.41
N TYR A 225 16.05 7.66 6.22
CA TYR A 225 16.98 7.90 7.32
C TYR A 225 18.21 7.01 7.16
N VAL A 226 19.35 7.56 7.49
CA VAL A 226 20.64 6.85 7.62
C VAL A 226 21.25 7.33 8.91
N ARG A 227 21.63 6.39 9.78
CA ARG A 227 22.33 6.66 11.03
C ARG A 227 23.77 7.04 10.78
#